data_5045d1c6515a8782195252f484614bec
#
_entry.id   5045d1c6515a8782195252f484614bec
#
_cell.length_a   1.000
_cell.length_b   1.000
_cell.length_c   1.000
_cell.angle_alpha   90.00
_cell.angle_beta   90.00
_cell.angle_gamma   90.00
#
_symmetry.space_group_name_H-M   'P 1'
#
loop_
_entity.id
_entity.type
_entity.pdbx_description
1 polymer ?
#
loop_
_entity_poly.entity_id
_entity_poly.type
_entity_poly.pdbx_seq_one_letter_code
_entity_poly.pdbx_strand_id
1 'polypeptide(L)'
;MKYRLTFCILLLLFVAGSMSLIMAQTPQWITASESQSETNTWLGFKKDFVVSSVPQVLKACIAVDSKYWLWLNDKLIVFEGGVKRGPNRNDTYFDSIDLAPYLKQGDNTIAVLVWYFGKQGFSHNPSGQAALFFDAESPELSLVSDETWTAFVHPAYYTPLGEKPNFRLPESNIGFDANKDIEEWFLLKDKRTFQPAKVLGTEGCAPWNRLHPRIIPLWKDYGYADYRSVIRRQGSKCDTLICELPYNAQITPYFKVNAHKGDIISIKTDHYYGGGPANVRAEYIAKDGIQEYESFGWMNGHKVIYIVPQRAEIIELKYRETSYNTDFAGSFKCNDEFFNRFWEKARRTLLVTMRDTYMDCPDRERSQWWGDAVNESGETFYALCPQSHLLTKKGMYELIGWQQEDGTLYSPIPSSNWNKELPGQMLASIGYMAFGIIIFIQETYKQ
;
A
#
# COMPACT_ATOMS: atom_id res chain seq x y z
N MET A 1 -20.62 -50.40 46.67
CA MET A 1 -20.69 -48.94 46.48
C MET A 1 -19.33 -48.25 46.25
N LYS A 2 -18.20 -48.84 46.61
CA LYS A 2 -16.84 -48.25 46.45
C LYS A 2 -16.31 -48.27 45.01
N TYR A 3 -16.72 -49.21 44.16
CA TYR A 3 -16.21 -49.31 42.77
C TYR A 3 -16.87 -48.38 41.74
N ARG A 4 -18.04 -47.81 42.03
CA ARG A 4 -18.70 -46.86 41.15
C ARG A 4 -18.13 -45.43 41.23
N LEU A 5 -17.57 -45.07 42.38
CA LEU A 5 -16.98 -43.75 42.59
C LEU A 5 -15.61 -43.60 41.91
N THR A 6 -14.82 -44.70 41.89
CA THR A 6 -13.49 -44.71 41.27
C THR A 6 -13.57 -44.60 39.73
N PHE A 7 -14.60 -45.22 39.14
CA PHE A 7 -14.80 -45.16 37.67
C PHE A 7 -15.25 -43.78 37.21
N CYS A 8 -16.06 -43.06 37.98
CA CYS A 8 -16.45 -41.68 37.65
C CYS A 8 -15.31 -40.69 37.81
N ILE A 9 -14.39 -40.88 38.76
CA ILE A 9 -13.21 -40.03 38.95
C ILE A 9 -12.20 -40.24 37.81
N LEU A 10 -12.01 -41.48 37.36
CA LEU A 10 -11.16 -41.80 36.21
C LEU A 10 -11.73 -41.27 34.90
N LEU A 11 -13.06 -41.28 34.70
CA LEU A 11 -13.70 -40.71 33.52
C LEU A 11 -13.61 -39.17 33.49
N LEU A 12 -13.73 -38.50 34.66
CA LEU A 12 -13.55 -37.05 34.78
C LEU A 12 -12.10 -36.61 34.55
N LEU A 13 -11.11 -37.43 34.95
CA LEU A 13 -9.70 -37.16 34.66
C LEU A 13 -9.32 -37.41 33.19
N PHE A 14 -10.03 -38.27 32.47
CA PHE A 14 -9.80 -38.52 31.04
C PHE A 14 -10.45 -37.45 30.13
N VAL A 15 -11.53 -36.80 30.56
CA VAL A 15 -12.16 -35.69 29.85
C VAL A 15 -11.41 -34.38 30.09
N ALA A 16 -10.72 -34.23 31.24
CA ALA A 16 -9.90 -33.04 31.52
C ALA A 16 -8.53 -33.04 30.80
N GLY A 17 -8.15 -34.15 30.17
CA GLY A 17 -6.82 -34.31 29.53
C GLY A 17 -6.71 -33.84 28.08
N SER A 18 -7.75 -33.28 27.48
CA SER A 18 -7.73 -32.89 26.07
C SER A 18 -8.09 -31.41 25.79
N MET A 19 -8.11 -30.58 26.81
CA MET A 19 -8.03 -29.14 26.55
C MET A 19 -6.54 -28.79 26.40
N SER A 20 -6.02 -28.95 25.20
CA SER A 20 -4.81 -28.23 24.80
C SER A 20 -5.09 -26.76 25.06
N LEU A 21 -4.51 -26.19 26.11
CA LEU A 21 -4.37 -24.75 26.25
C LEU A 21 -3.60 -24.31 25.00
N ILE A 22 -4.34 -23.84 23.97
CA ILE A 22 -3.73 -23.03 22.92
C ILE A 22 -3.24 -21.82 23.69
N MET A 23 -1.96 -21.80 24.03
CA MET A 23 -1.31 -20.60 24.53
C MET A 23 -1.48 -19.58 23.40
N ALA A 24 -2.23 -18.51 23.64
CA ALA A 24 -2.38 -17.44 22.70
C ALA A 24 -0.97 -16.97 22.30
N GLN A 25 -0.62 -17.13 21.04
CA GLN A 25 0.65 -16.66 20.53
C GLN A 25 0.58 -15.14 20.48
N THR A 26 1.57 -14.46 21.05
CA THR A 26 1.60 -12.99 21.04
C THR A 26 2.17 -12.52 19.71
N PRO A 27 1.43 -11.73 18.92
CA PRO A 27 1.92 -11.18 17.67
C PRO A 27 3.13 -10.26 17.91
N GLN A 28 4.10 -10.32 17.01
CA GLN A 28 5.38 -9.63 17.14
C GLN A 28 5.73 -8.89 15.84
N TRP A 29 6.40 -7.76 15.96
CA TRP A 29 7.10 -7.15 14.85
C TRP A 29 8.25 -8.03 14.41
N ILE A 30 8.30 -8.36 13.12
CA ILE A 30 9.31 -9.23 12.52
C ILE A 30 9.98 -8.56 11.32
N THR A 31 11.24 -8.94 11.06
CA THR A 31 12.02 -8.48 9.90
C THR A 31 12.90 -9.59 9.36
N ALA A 32 13.55 -9.38 8.22
CA ALA A 32 14.59 -10.29 7.75
C ALA A 32 15.87 -10.11 8.58
N SER A 33 16.61 -11.20 8.84
CA SER A 33 17.81 -11.19 9.69
C SER A 33 18.92 -10.29 9.14
N GLU A 34 19.04 -10.21 7.81
CA GLU A 34 20.00 -9.34 7.10
C GLU A 34 19.47 -7.92 6.82
N SER A 35 18.23 -7.62 7.18
CA SER A 35 17.66 -6.28 6.96
C SER A 35 18.34 -5.24 7.82
N GLN A 36 18.89 -4.20 7.17
CA GLN A 36 19.57 -3.07 7.79
C GLN A 36 18.82 -1.81 7.44
N SER A 37 17.65 -1.59 7.69
CA SER A 37 16.92 -0.29 7.57
C SER A 37 17.38 0.63 6.42
N GLU A 38 17.87 0.05 5.33
CA GLU A 38 18.35 0.79 4.18
C GLU A 38 17.19 1.38 3.38
N THR A 39 17.44 2.50 2.74
CA THR A 39 16.46 3.14 1.85
C THR A 39 16.08 2.21 0.70
N ASN A 40 14.78 2.12 0.39
CA ASN A 40 14.26 1.34 -0.73
C ASN A 40 14.47 -0.18 -0.58
N THR A 41 14.34 -0.69 0.65
CA THR A 41 14.45 -2.11 0.94
C THR A 41 13.13 -2.84 0.68
N TRP A 42 13.24 -4.03 0.09
CA TRP A 42 12.10 -4.90 -0.18
C TRP A 42 12.27 -6.21 0.57
N LEU A 43 11.27 -6.57 1.39
CA LEU A 43 11.29 -7.76 2.23
C LEU A 43 10.18 -8.72 1.83
N GLY A 44 10.53 -9.99 1.65
CA GLY A 44 9.56 -11.08 1.53
C GLY A 44 9.37 -11.77 2.88
N PHE A 45 8.11 -11.99 3.25
CA PHE A 45 7.71 -12.78 4.42
C PHE A 45 6.78 -13.90 3.98
N LYS A 46 6.96 -15.11 4.53
CA LYS A 46 6.14 -16.26 4.17
C LYS A 46 5.89 -17.16 5.37
N LYS A 47 4.68 -17.73 5.45
CA LYS A 47 4.34 -18.79 6.39
C LYS A 47 3.42 -19.79 5.73
N ASP A 48 3.81 -21.08 5.76
CA ASP A 48 2.93 -22.19 5.45
C ASP A 48 2.24 -22.64 6.74
N PHE A 49 0.95 -22.96 6.69
CA PHE A 49 0.17 -23.35 7.85
C PHE A 49 -0.99 -24.27 7.45
N VAL A 50 -1.54 -25.00 8.43
CA VAL A 50 -2.64 -25.94 8.21
C VAL A 50 -3.91 -25.42 8.86
N VAL A 51 -5.01 -25.42 8.10
CA VAL A 51 -6.35 -25.04 8.56
C VAL A 51 -7.19 -26.30 8.74
N SER A 52 -7.53 -26.64 9.98
CA SER A 52 -8.38 -27.78 10.29
C SER A 52 -9.84 -27.54 9.95
N SER A 53 -10.33 -26.34 10.23
CA SER A 53 -11.68 -25.85 9.90
C SER A 53 -11.57 -24.38 9.48
N VAL A 54 -12.18 -24.03 8.36
CA VAL A 54 -12.19 -22.63 7.89
C VAL A 54 -13.13 -21.82 8.76
N PRO A 55 -12.66 -20.75 9.45
CA PRO A 55 -13.51 -19.89 10.25
C PRO A 55 -14.49 -19.12 9.36
N GLN A 56 -15.64 -18.76 9.90
CA GLN A 56 -16.61 -17.93 9.18
C GLN A 56 -16.08 -16.52 8.90
N VAL A 57 -15.31 -15.97 9.81
CA VAL A 57 -14.64 -14.66 9.73
C VAL A 57 -13.27 -14.81 10.37
N LEU A 58 -12.24 -14.28 9.72
CA LEU A 58 -10.88 -14.17 10.27
C LEU A 58 -10.31 -12.79 9.94
N LYS A 59 -10.51 -11.84 10.84
CA LYS A 59 -9.98 -10.49 10.67
C LYS A 59 -8.50 -10.46 11.02
N ALA A 60 -7.68 -10.12 10.04
CA ALA A 60 -6.27 -9.84 10.24
C ALA A 60 -6.03 -8.35 10.44
N CYS A 61 -5.20 -8.01 11.43
CA CYS A 61 -4.56 -6.71 11.57
C CYS A 61 -3.18 -6.81 10.94
N ILE A 62 -2.88 -5.99 9.93
CA ILE A 62 -1.58 -5.94 9.28
C ILE A 62 -1.01 -4.52 9.31
N ALA A 63 0.19 -4.39 9.85
CA ALA A 63 0.94 -3.14 9.87
C ALA A 63 2.36 -3.34 9.35
N VAL A 64 2.84 -2.37 8.59
CA VAL A 64 4.19 -2.37 8.00
C VAL A 64 4.78 -0.96 8.00
N ASP A 65 6.05 -0.86 7.78
CA ASP A 65 6.68 0.34 7.24
C ASP A 65 7.38 -0.05 5.93
N SER A 66 6.91 0.39 4.73
CA SER A 66 5.91 1.45 4.50
C SER A 66 4.66 0.90 3.78
N LYS A 67 4.82 0.13 2.71
CA LYS A 67 3.75 -0.48 1.89
C LYS A 67 3.88 -1.98 1.83
N TYR A 68 2.76 -2.68 1.52
CA TYR A 68 2.79 -4.13 1.37
C TYR A 68 1.86 -4.63 0.26
N TRP A 69 2.16 -5.83 -0.23
CA TRP A 69 1.32 -6.68 -1.08
C TRP A 69 1.12 -8.00 -0.35
N LEU A 70 -0.11 -8.51 -0.34
CA LEU A 70 -0.47 -9.70 0.42
C LEU A 70 -1.07 -10.78 -0.48
N TRP A 71 -0.45 -11.95 -0.47
CA TRP A 71 -0.96 -13.16 -1.12
C TRP A 71 -1.45 -14.15 -0.08
N LEU A 72 -2.55 -14.82 -0.40
CA LEU A 72 -3.06 -15.97 0.35
C LEU A 72 -3.48 -17.05 -0.66
N ASN A 73 -2.90 -18.26 -0.53
CA ASN A 73 -3.13 -19.38 -1.43
C ASN A 73 -2.98 -19.01 -2.91
N ASP A 74 -1.84 -18.47 -3.28
CA ASP A 74 -1.46 -18.09 -4.64
C ASP A 74 -2.24 -16.88 -5.21
N LYS A 75 -3.19 -16.33 -4.45
CA LYS A 75 -4.00 -15.18 -4.85
C LYS A 75 -3.50 -13.90 -4.21
N LEU A 76 -3.22 -12.88 -5.00
CA LEU A 76 -2.99 -11.52 -4.50
C LEU A 76 -4.32 -10.95 -3.99
N ILE A 77 -4.43 -10.76 -2.68
CA ILE A 77 -5.67 -10.29 -2.02
C ILE A 77 -5.59 -8.82 -1.61
N VAL A 78 -4.40 -8.27 -1.47
CA VAL A 78 -4.19 -6.83 -1.27
C VAL A 78 -3.12 -6.34 -2.24
N PHE A 79 -3.53 -5.47 -3.15
CA PHE A 79 -2.63 -4.73 -4.02
C PHE A 79 -2.33 -3.37 -3.40
N GLU A 80 -1.13 -3.22 -2.83
CA GLU A 80 -0.67 -2.03 -2.12
C GLU A 80 -1.53 -1.66 -0.90
N GLY A 81 -1.24 -2.26 0.25
CA GLY A 81 -1.76 -1.85 1.55
C GLY A 81 -0.76 -0.99 2.32
N GLY A 82 -1.22 -0.42 3.41
CA GLY A 82 -0.47 0.34 4.40
C GLY A 82 0.43 1.45 3.85
N VAL A 83 0.61 2.46 4.57
CA VAL A 83 1.77 3.36 4.55
C VAL A 83 1.95 3.75 5.99
N LYS A 84 3.16 3.66 6.53
CA LYS A 84 3.42 4.12 7.89
C LYS A 84 3.36 5.65 7.93
N ARG A 85 2.13 6.12 7.95
CA ARG A 85 1.75 7.49 8.27
C ARG A 85 0.79 7.37 9.44
N GLY A 86 1.32 7.42 10.66
CA GLY A 86 0.52 7.23 11.86
C GLY A 86 -0.48 8.37 12.07
N PRO A 87 -1.48 8.17 12.93
CA PRO A 87 -2.41 9.21 13.35
C PRO A 87 -1.70 10.36 14.07
N ASN A 88 -0.49 10.13 14.51
CA ASN A 88 0.45 11.08 15.11
C ASN A 88 1.89 10.69 14.73
N ARG A 89 2.89 11.43 15.20
CA ARG A 89 4.30 11.24 14.85
C ARG A 89 4.90 9.89 15.26
N ASN A 90 4.34 9.27 16.29
CA ASN A 90 4.95 8.12 16.95
C ASN A 90 4.22 6.81 16.63
N ASP A 91 2.89 6.85 16.51
CA ASP A 91 2.06 5.67 16.37
C ASP A 91 1.94 5.18 14.92
N THR A 92 1.39 4.00 14.73
CA THR A 92 1.33 3.32 13.43
C THR A 92 -0.11 2.94 13.09
N TYR A 93 -0.50 3.09 11.82
CA TYR A 93 -1.75 2.53 11.30
C TYR A 93 -1.60 1.04 10.97
N PHE A 94 -2.71 0.30 11.13
CA PHE A 94 -2.87 -1.04 10.58
C PHE A 94 -4.09 -1.11 9.66
N ASP A 95 -4.04 -2.03 8.69
CA ASP A 95 -5.18 -2.42 7.87
C ASP A 95 -5.91 -3.61 8.50
N SER A 96 -7.24 -3.63 8.39
CA SER A 96 -8.06 -4.78 8.81
C SER A 96 -8.62 -5.49 7.57
N ILE A 97 -8.34 -6.80 7.46
CA ILE A 97 -8.67 -7.61 6.29
C ILE A 97 -9.32 -8.91 6.75
N ASP A 98 -10.46 -9.29 6.15
CA ASP A 98 -11.04 -10.62 6.38
C ASP A 98 -10.38 -11.64 5.46
N LEU A 99 -9.68 -12.60 6.06
CA LEU A 99 -8.95 -13.66 5.36
C LEU A 99 -9.82 -14.90 5.08
N ALA A 100 -10.93 -15.09 5.80
CA ALA A 100 -11.75 -16.30 5.73
C ALA A 100 -12.17 -16.66 4.29
N PRO A 101 -12.56 -15.72 3.40
CA PRO A 101 -12.94 -16.03 2.03
C PRO A 101 -11.83 -16.63 1.16
N TYR A 102 -10.58 -16.54 1.58
CA TYR A 102 -9.40 -16.98 0.83
C TYR A 102 -8.74 -18.24 1.42
N LEU A 103 -9.18 -18.68 2.61
CA LEU A 103 -8.70 -19.89 3.26
C LEU A 103 -9.33 -21.15 2.65
N LYS A 104 -8.61 -22.26 2.75
CA LYS A 104 -9.11 -23.60 2.45
C LYS A 104 -8.75 -24.56 3.59
N GLN A 105 -9.51 -25.62 3.76
CA GLN A 105 -9.13 -26.71 4.67
C GLN A 105 -7.86 -27.39 4.17
N GLY A 106 -6.96 -27.75 5.08
CA GLY A 106 -5.65 -28.31 4.78
C GLY A 106 -4.57 -27.25 4.64
N ASP A 107 -3.60 -27.50 3.76
CA ASP A 107 -2.42 -26.65 3.58
C ASP A 107 -2.75 -25.30 2.97
N ASN A 108 -2.29 -24.24 3.62
CA ASN A 108 -2.39 -22.85 3.18
C ASN A 108 -1.02 -22.19 3.23
N THR A 109 -0.85 -21.13 2.45
CA THR A 109 0.33 -20.27 2.54
C THR A 109 -0.08 -18.81 2.51
N ILE A 110 0.57 -18.01 3.35
CA ILE A 110 0.47 -16.55 3.34
C ILE A 110 1.84 -15.97 3.02
N ALA A 111 1.86 -14.96 2.16
CA ALA A 111 3.07 -14.25 1.79
C ALA A 111 2.84 -12.74 1.74
N VAL A 112 3.80 -11.99 2.24
CA VAL A 112 3.75 -10.53 2.29
C VAL A 112 5.03 -9.97 1.70
N LEU A 113 4.92 -9.13 0.67
CA LEU A 113 6.02 -8.31 0.19
C LEU A 113 5.91 -6.93 0.81
N VAL A 114 6.93 -6.48 1.51
CA VAL A 114 6.99 -5.16 2.15
C VAL A 114 7.99 -4.29 1.42
N TRP A 115 7.56 -3.09 1.02
CA TRP A 115 8.44 -2.05 0.51
C TRP A 115 8.67 -0.99 1.58
N TYR A 116 9.86 -0.99 2.15
CA TYR A 116 10.32 0.01 3.10
C TYR A 116 10.96 1.19 2.37
N PHE A 117 10.40 2.38 2.53
CA PHE A 117 10.94 3.58 1.91
C PHE A 117 12.27 4.00 2.53
N GLY A 118 12.37 3.95 3.86
CA GLY A 118 13.57 4.32 4.61
C GLY A 118 14.01 5.78 4.40
N LYS A 119 13.09 6.63 3.94
CA LYS A 119 13.37 8.00 3.54
C LYS A 119 12.24 8.92 4.00
N GLN A 120 12.61 10.08 4.46
CA GLN A 120 11.68 11.16 4.80
C GLN A 120 11.06 11.77 3.54
N GLY A 121 9.88 12.39 3.71
CA GLY A 121 9.19 13.12 2.65
C GLY A 121 8.16 14.10 3.21
N PHE A 122 7.52 14.85 2.32
CA PHE A 122 6.44 15.75 2.70
C PHE A 122 5.14 15.01 2.99
N SER A 123 5.07 13.73 2.69
CA SER A 123 3.91 12.88 2.83
C SER A 123 4.16 11.63 3.66
N HIS A 124 5.31 11.51 4.34
CA HIS A 124 5.69 10.29 5.06
C HIS A 124 6.65 10.58 6.22
N ASN A 125 6.46 9.82 7.30
CA ASN A 125 7.35 9.78 8.44
C ASN A 125 7.77 8.32 8.69
N PRO A 126 8.99 7.90 8.29
CA PRO A 126 9.43 6.52 8.46
C PRO A 126 9.67 6.20 9.94
N SER A 127 9.44 4.94 10.31
CA SER A 127 9.78 4.45 11.66
C SER A 127 11.31 4.35 11.89
N GLY A 128 12.07 4.27 10.79
CA GLY A 128 13.51 3.99 10.83
C GLY A 128 13.85 2.52 10.72
N GLN A 129 12.87 1.61 10.64
CA GLN A 129 13.11 0.18 10.55
C GLN A 129 12.04 -0.54 9.70
N ALA A 130 12.49 -1.33 8.72
CA ALA A 130 11.64 -2.18 7.92
C ALA A 130 11.09 -3.34 8.75
N ALA A 131 9.76 -3.51 8.79
CA ALA A 131 9.14 -4.60 9.54
C ALA A 131 7.70 -4.89 9.10
N LEU A 132 7.23 -6.08 9.53
CA LEU A 132 5.87 -6.55 9.43
C LEU A 132 5.33 -6.89 10.82
N PHE A 133 4.09 -6.50 11.10
CA PHE A 133 3.26 -6.98 12.19
C PHE A 133 2.00 -7.59 11.60
N PHE A 134 1.66 -8.80 12.04
CA PHE A 134 0.50 -9.52 11.55
C PHE A 134 -0.19 -10.24 12.71
N ASP A 135 -1.50 -10.04 12.84
CA ASP A 135 -2.32 -10.63 13.89
C ASP A 135 -3.69 -11.02 13.33
N ALA A 136 -4.00 -12.32 13.34
CA ALA A 136 -5.27 -12.86 12.91
C ALA A 136 -5.67 -14.04 13.78
N GLU A 137 -6.65 -13.87 14.65
CA GLU A 137 -7.08 -14.87 15.59
C GLU A 137 -8.57 -15.15 15.50
N SER A 138 -8.91 -16.45 15.59
CA SER A 138 -10.24 -16.99 15.81
C SER A 138 -10.17 -18.21 16.71
N PRO A 139 -11.28 -18.76 17.19
CA PRO A 139 -11.27 -20.02 17.94
C PRO A 139 -10.68 -21.20 17.16
N GLU A 140 -10.77 -21.17 15.83
CA GLU A 140 -10.34 -22.24 14.94
C GLU A 140 -8.91 -22.08 14.44
N LEU A 141 -8.38 -20.86 14.40
CA LEU A 141 -7.09 -20.55 13.80
C LEU A 141 -6.43 -19.35 14.48
N SER A 142 -5.18 -19.51 14.89
CA SER A 142 -4.27 -18.42 15.26
C SER A 142 -3.17 -18.32 14.21
N LEU A 143 -3.05 -17.16 13.58
CA LEU A 143 -2.04 -16.84 12.58
C LEU A 143 -1.43 -15.49 12.91
N VAL A 144 -0.35 -15.51 13.69
CA VAL A 144 0.35 -14.31 14.15
C VAL A 144 1.77 -14.26 13.63
N SER A 145 2.34 -13.07 13.51
CA SER A 145 3.74 -12.88 13.16
C SER A 145 4.65 -13.20 14.34
N ASP A 146 5.58 -14.12 14.13
CA ASP A 146 6.57 -14.60 15.09
C ASP A 146 7.80 -15.17 14.37
N GLU A 147 8.71 -15.80 15.10
CA GLU A 147 9.92 -16.45 14.57
C GLU A 147 9.64 -17.67 13.67
N THR A 148 8.41 -18.18 13.64
CA THR A 148 8.02 -19.29 12.75
C THR A 148 7.73 -18.85 11.33
N TRP A 149 7.61 -17.57 11.09
CA TRP A 149 7.63 -17.03 9.74
C TRP A 149 9.04 -17.07 9.15
N THR A 150 9.14 -17.15 7.85
CA THR A 150 10.40 -16.97 7.15
C THR A 150 10.44 -15.58 6.52
N ALA A 151 11.64 -14.99 6.45
CA ALA A 151 11.83 -13.66 5.89
C ALA A 151 13.15 -13.56 5.15
N PHE A 152 13.19 -12.70 4.13
CA PHE A 152 14.40 -12.43 3.34
C PHE A 152 14.35 -11.02 2.75
N VAL A 153 15.52 -10.44 2.47
CA VAL A 153 15.63 -9.27 1.60
C VAL A 153 15.51 -9.73 0.15
N HIS A 154 14.57 -9.17 -0.60
CA HIS A 154 14.32 -9.58 -1.98
C HIS A 154 15.43 -9.05 -2.91
N PRO A 155 16.29 -9.92 -3.46
CA PRO A 155 17.53 -9.48 -4.11
C PRO A 155 17.34 -8.85 -5.49
N ALA A 156 16.16 -9.01 -6.09
CA ALA A 156 15.87 -8.42 -7.41
C ALA A 156 15.62 -6.92 -7.36
N TYR A 157 15.12 -6.39 -6.24
CA TYR A 157 14.85 -4.95 -6.13
C TYR A 157 16.12 -4.17 -5.83
N TYR A 158 16.29 -3.05 -6.53
CA TYR A 158 17.42 -2.14 -6.33
C TYR A 158 17.02 -0.68 -6.62
N THR A 159 17.86 0.26 -6.23
CA THR A 159 17.69 1.67 -6.60
C THR A 159 18.44 1.95 -7.90
N PRO A 160 17.75 2.30 -9.02
CA PRO A 160 18.39 2.61 -10.29
C PRO A 160 19.37 3.77 -10.19
N LEU A 161 20.46 3.68 -10.92
CA LEU A 161 21.43 4.76 -11.04
C LEU A 161 20.84 5.97 -11.80
N GLY A 162 21.46 7.14 -11.62
CA GLY A 162 21.10 8.37 -12.30
C GLY A 162 20.21 9.28 -11.45
N GLU A 163 19.28 9.97 -12.09
CA GLU A 163 18.47 10.99 -11.44
C GLU A 163 17.54 10.40 -10.37
N LYS A 164 17.64 10.95 -9.16
CA LYS A 164 16.82 10.58 -8.01
C LYS A 164 15.51 11.36 -8.04
N PRO A 165 14.43 10.79 -7.48
CA PRO A 165 13.22 11.56 -7.24
C PRO A 165 13.51 12.79 -6.38
N ASN A 166 12.73 13.85 -6.55
CA ASN A 166 12.88 15.05 -5.76
C ASN A 166 12.75 14.75 -4.25
N PHE A 167 13.35 15.61 -3.42
CA PHE A 167 13.47 15.38 -1.99
C PHE A 167 12.15 15.37 -1.20
N ARG A 168 11.06 15.84 -1.82
CA ARG A 168 9.72 15.85 -1.20
C ARG A 168 9.06 14.49 -1.20
N LEU A 169 9.39 13.64 -2.19
CA LEU A 169 8.85 12.29 -2.30
C LEU A 169 9.58 11.33 -1.34
N PRO A 170 8.86 10.56 -0.51
CA PRO A 170 9.47 9.49 0.28
C PRO A 170 9.82 8.27 -0.57
N GLU A 171 9.16 8.08 -1.70
CA GLU A 171 9.41 6.97 -2.62
C GLU A 171 10.74 7.14 -3.36
N SER A 172 11.44 6.04 -3.57
CA SER A 172 12.59 5.93 -4.47
C SER A 172 12.17 5.42 -5.85
N ASN A 173 13.05 5.57 -6.84
CA ASN A 173 12.91 4.83 -8.08
C ASN A 173 13.00 3.33 -7.81
N ILE A 174 12.22 2.54 -8.52
CA ILE A 174 12.23 1.08 -8.39
C ILE A 174 12.99 0.47 -9.55
N GLY A 175 14.08 -0.22 -9.25
CA GLY A 175 14.74 -1.13 -10.17
C GLY A 175 14.40 -2.57 -9.84
N PHE A 176 14.26 -3.41 -10.87
CA PHE A 176 14.06 -4.84 -10.73
C PHE A 176 14.99 -5.60 -11.69
N ASP A 177 15.86 -6.44 -11.14
CA ASP A 177 16.78 -7.30 -11.90
C ASP A 177 16.20 -8.72 -11.97
N ALA A 178 15.61 -9.09 -13.10
CA ALA A 178 14.99 -10.40 -13.30
C ALA A 178 15.97 -11.57 -13.18
N ASN A 179 17.29 -11.32 -13.30
CA ASN A 179 18.31 -12.36 -13.09
C ASN A 179 18.49 -12.74 -11.62
N LYS A 180 17.99 -11.92 -10.70
CA LYS A 180 18.06 -12.11 -9.25
C LYS A 180 16.70 -12.42 -8.64
N ASP A 181 15.65 -12.53 -9.46
CA ASP A 181 14.31 -12.78 -8.99
C ASP A 181 14.20 -14.13 -8.28
N ILE A 182 13.45 -14.13 -7.19
CA ILE A 182 13.02 -15.35 -6.50
C ILE A 182 11.61 -15.68 -7.01
N GLU A 183 11.53 -16.11 -8.27
CA GLU A 183 10.26 -16.37 -8.95
C GLU A 183 9.30 -17.20 -8.09
N GLU A 184 8.02 -16.82 -8.07
CA GLU A 184 6.94 -17.59 -7.44
C GLU A 184 7.14 -17.89 -5.93
N TRP A 185 8.01 -17.16 -5.24
CA TRP A 185 8.32 -17.38 -3.83
C TRP A 185 7.09 -17.36 -2.91
N PHE A 186 6.05 -16.64 -3.32
CA PHE A 186 4.79 -16.47 -2.58
C PHE A 186 3.80 -17.63 -2.78
N LEU A 187 4.08 -18.58 -3.68
CA LEU A 187 3.18 -19.69 -3.97
C LEU A 187 3.30 -20.82 -2.95
N LEU A 188 2.20 -21.54 -2.71
CA LEU A 188 2.15 -22.72 -1.83
C LEU A 188 3.06 -23.85 -2.34
N LYS A 189 3.22 -23.98 -3.67
CA LYS A 189 4.10 -24.99 -4.27
C LYS A 189 5.59 -24.74 -4.05
N ASP A 190 5.97 -23.49 -3.75
CA ASP A 190 7.38 -23.15 -3.50
C ASP A 190 7.85 -23.72 -2.15
N LYS A 191 8.82 -24.60 -2.21
CA LYS A 191 9.40 -25.28 -1.04
C LYS A 191 10.82 -24.81 -0.70
N ARG A 192 11.23 -23.69 -1.25
CA ARG A 192 12.52 -23.06 -0.87
C ARG A 192 12.48 -22.70 0.61
N THR A 193 13.58 -22.91 1.30
CA THR A 193 13.75 -22.57 2.70
C THR A 193 14.40 -21.19 2.79
N PHE A 194 13.70 -20.25 3.39
CA PHE A 194 14.23 -18.95 3.80
C PHE A 194 14.62 -18.97 5.27
N GLN A 195 15.35 -17.96 5.72
CA GLN A 195 15.74 -17.85 7.12
C GLN A 195 14.51 -17.54 8.01
N PRO A 196 14.48 -18.04 9.25
CA PRO A 196 13.47 -17.59 10.21
C PRO A 196 13.47 -16.06 10.34
N ALA A 197 12.29 -15.52 10.49
CA ALA A 197 12.14 -14.08 10.72
C ALA A 197 12.77 -13.69 12.06
N LYS A 198 13.41 -12.52 12.07
CA LYS A 198 13.96 -11.93 13.29
C LYS A 198 12.87 -11.17 14.01
N VAL A 199 12.60 -11.51 15.25
CA VAL A 199 11.70 -10.79 16.14
C VAL A 199 12.33 -9.48 16.60
N LEU A 200 11.56 -8.40 16.60
CA LEU A 200 11.96 -7.06 17.02
C LEU A 200 11.26 -6.61 18.31
N GLY A 201 10.06 -7.10 18.58
CA GLY A 201 9.28 -6.78 19.77
C GLY A 201 7.80 -7.03 19.58
N THR A 202 7.02 -6.84 20.62
CA THR A 202 5.57 -6.99 20.62
C THR A 202 4.87 -5.69 20.22
N GLU A 203 3.55 -5.70 20.10
CA GLU A 203 2.74 -4.49 19.96
C GLU A 203 3.10 -3.46 21.04
N GLY A 204 3.13 -2.19 20.67
CA GLY A 204 3.50 -1.09 21.56
C GLY A 204 5.00 -0.84 21.69
N CYS A 205 5.86 -1.69 21.13
CA CYS A 205 7.31 -1.42 21.14
C CYS A 205 7.69 -0.28 20.19
N ALA A 206 8.72 0.48 20.57
CA ALA A 206 9.32 1.46 19.66
C ALA A 206 10.02 0.73 18.50
N PRO A 207 10.05 1.32 17.29
CA PRO A 207 9.60 2.68 16.94
C PRO A 207 8.14 2.77 16.46
N TRP A 208 7.37 1.68 16.45
CA TRP A 208 6.01 1.65 15.88
C TRP A 208 4.95 2.06 16.89
N ASN A 209 5.21 1.87 18.19
CA ASN A 209 4.34 2.20 19.32
C ASN A 209 2.91 1.64 19.14
N ARG A 210 1.91 2.43 19.47
CA ARG A 210 0.51 1.97 19.46
C ARG A 210 -0.01 1.82 18.03
N LEU A 211 -0.76 0.74 17.81
CA LEU A 211 -1.47 0.48 16.56
C LEU A 211 -2.86 1.13 16.55
N HIS A 212 -3.19 1.76 15.45
CA HIS A 212 -4.50 2.40 15.22
C HIS A 212 -5.11 1.89 13.91
N PRO A 213 -6.42 1.63 13.86
CA PRO A 213 -7.05 1.21 12.63
C PRO A 213 -7.00 2.32 11.59
N ARG A 214 -6.60 2.00 10.36
CA ARG A 214 -6.74 2.89 9.23
C ARG A 214 -8.19 2.84 8.76
N ILE A 215 -8.94 3.90 9.00
CA ILE A 215 -10.41 3.95 8.82
C ILE A 215 -10.85 4.07 7.36
N ILE A 216 -9.94 4.31 6.41
CA ILE A 216 -10.23 4.36 4.98
C ILE A 216 -10.19 2.97 4.36
N PRO A 217 -10.93 2.72 3.27
CA PRO A 217 -10.89 1.43 2.59
C PRO A 217 -9.53 1.19 1.92
N LEU A 218 -9.23 -0.08 1.62
CA LEU A 218 -8.18 -0.43 0.67
C LEU A 218 -8.49 0.14 -0.72
N TRP A 219 -7.45 0.29 -1.54
CA TRP A 219 -7.59 0.90 -2.87
C TRP A 219 -8.54 0.11 -3.77
N LYS A 220 -9.25 0.82 -4.63
CA LYS A 220 -9.99 0.22 -5.72
C LYS A 220 -9.00 -0.18 -6.81
N ASP A 221 -8.92 -1.48 -7.07
CA ASP A 221 -8.12 -2.06 -8.15
C ASP A 221 -9.04 -2.33 -9.35
N TYR A 222 -8.78 -1.66 -10.46
CA TYR A 222 -9.56 -1.83 -11.69
C TYR A 222 -9.02 -2.96 -12.58
N GLY A 223 -7.94 -3.62 -12.15
CA GLY A 223 -7.25 -4.65 -12.92
C GLY A 223 -6.42 -4.08 -14.07
N TYR A 224 -5.97 -4.97 -14.95
CA TYR A 224 -5.21 -4.58 -16.14
C TYR A 224 -6.12 -4.01 -17.22
N ALA A 225 -5.64 -2.95 -17.88
CA ALA A 225 -6.28 -2.33 -19.03
C ALA A 225 -5.26 -2.08 -20.15
N ASP A 226 -5.76 -2.05 -21.39
CA ASP A 226 -4.98 -1.72 -22.57
C ASP A 226 -4.84 -0.20 -22.72
N TYR A 227 -3.71 0.25 -23.24
CA TYR A 227 -3.51 1.64 -23.61
C TYR A 227 -4.42 2.03 -24.80
N ARG A 228 -4.90 3.27 -24.80
CA ARG A 228 -5.71 3.82 -25.89
C ARG A 228 -4.97 3.82 -27.23
N SER A 229 -3.68 4.12 -27.19
CA SER A 229 -2.80 4.10 -28.35
C SER A 229 -1.35 3.85 -27.89
N VAL A 230 -0.54 3.28 -28.80
CA VAL A 230 0.89 3.09 -28.60
C VAL A 230 1.61 3.65 -29.84
N ILE A 231 2.45 4.66 -29.63
CA ILE A 231 3.29 5.26 -30.67
C ILE A 231 4.73 4.83 -30.45
N ARG A 232 5.33 4.14 -31.42
CA ARG A 232 6.75 3.75 -31.41
C ARG A 232 7.57 4.79 -32.14
N ARG A 233 8.58 5.32 -31.46
CA ARG A 233 9.62 6.18 -32.05
C ARG A 233 10.93 5.43 -32.02
N GLN A 234 11.49 5.18 -33.22
CA GLN A 234 12.78 4.53 -33.37
C GLN A 234 13.91 5.45 -32.90
N GLY A 235 14.82 4.91 -32.13
CA GLY A 235 16.07 5.56 -31.72
C GLY A 235 17.29 4.89 -32.35
N SER A 236 18.48 5.22 -31.91
CA SER A 236 19.72 4.59 -32.42
C SER A 236 20.07 3.26 -31.74
N LYS A 237 19.70 3.08 -30.48
CA LYS A 237 19.96 1.85 -29.67
C LYS A 237 18.69 1.36 -28.99
N CYS A 238 17.82 2.28 -28.58
CA CYS A 238 16.57 1.99 -27.90
C CYS A 238 15.44 2.71 -28.63
N ASP A 239 14.28 2.08 -28.63
CA ASP A 239 13.04 2.68 -29.09
C ASP A 239 12.28 3.28 -27.90
N THR A 240 11.50 4.33 -28.18
CA THR A 240 10.61 4.93 -27.21
C THR A 240 9.18 4.58 -27.58
N LEU A 241 8.47 3.91 -26.68
CA LEU A 241 7.05 3.61 -26.80
C LEU A 241 6.27 4.60 -25.94
N ILE A 242 5.41 5.38 -26.58
CA ILE A 242 4.55 6.36 -25.92
C ILE A 242 3.15 5.77 -25.89
N CYS A 243 2.71 5.35 -24.71
CA CYS A 243 1.45 4.68 -24.48
C CYS A 243 0.46 5.66 -23.85
N GLU A 244 -0.63 5.94 -24.55
CA GLU A 244 -1.64 6.94 -24.13
C GLU A 244 -2.69 6.30 -23.23
N LEU A 245 -2.93 6.89 -22.06
CA LEU A 245 -4.03 6.55 -21.16
C LEU A 245 -5.32 7.24 -21.62
N PRO A 246 -6.50 6.72 -21.28
CA PRO A 246 -7.77 7.37 -21.64
C PRO A 246 -7.97 8.73 -20.95
N TYR A 247 -7.32 8.92 -19.80
CA TYR A 247 -7.35 10.12 -18.96
C TYR A 247 -6.15 10.12 -18.01
N ASN A 248 -5.99 11.17 -17.21
CA ASN A 248 -5.01 11.17 -16.11
C ASN A 248 -5.38 10.11 -15.07
N ALA A 249 -4.44 9.23 -14.75
CA ALA A 249 -4.65 8.11 -13.83
C ALA A 249 -3.44 7.84 -12.94
N GLN A 250 -3.69 7.27 -11.77
CA GLN A 250 -2.67 6.60 -10.95
C GLN A 250 -2.55 5.16 -11.44
N ILE A 251 -1.39 4.78 -11.93
CA ILE A 251 -1.17 3.49 -12.58
C ILE A 251 0.11 2.80 -12.11
N THR A 252 0.11 1.46 -12.21
CA THR A 252 1.32 0.65 -12.24
C THR A 252 1.49 0.09 -13.66
N PRO A 253 2.67 0.30 -14.27
CA PRO A 253 2.92 -0.16 -15.63
C PRO A 253 3.22 -1.66 -15.66
N TYR A 254 2.65 -2.37 -16.62
CA TYR A 254 2.88 -3.78 -16.91
C TYR A 254 3.36 -3.96 -18.34
N PHE A 255 4.26 -4.94 -18.56
CA PHE A 255 4.64 -5.38 -19.87
C PHE A 255 4.97 -6.89 -19.90
N LYS A 256 4.84 -7.46 -21.09
CA LYS A 256 5.39 -8.76 -21.45
C LYS A 256 6.34 -8.59 -22.62
N VAL A 257 7.55 -9.16 -22.53
CA VAL A 257 8.63 -8.93 -23.49
C VAL A 257 9.42 -10.22 -23.71
N ASN A 258 9.94 -10.39 -24.93
CA ASN A 258 11.03 -11.31 -25.23
C ASN A 258 12.31 -10.48 -25.33
N ALA A 259 13.24 -10.69 -24.43
CA ALA A 259 14.43 -9.86 -24.28
C ALA A 259 15.68 -10.72 -24.00
N HIS A 260 16.84 -10.08 -24.02
CA HIS A 260 18.10 -10.72 -23.68
C HIS A 260 18.58 -10.27 -22.31
N LYS A 261 19.34 -11.16 -21.67
CA LYS A 261 19.95 -10.89 -20.37
C LYS A 261 20.73 -9.56 -20.39
N GLY A 262 20.41 -8.69 -19.42
CA GLY A 262 21.03 -7.39 -19.27
C GLY A 262 20.41 -6.27 -20.12
N ASP A 263 19.36 -6.55 -20.92
CA ASP A 263 18.55 -5.50 -21.53
C ASP A 263 17.87 -4.66 -20.47
N ILE A 264 17.95 -3.34 -20.60
CA ILE A 264 17.34 -2.42 -19.63
C ILE A 264 16.11 -1.77 -20.25
N ILE A 265 14.97 -1.93 -19.60
CA ILE A 265 13.72 -1.25 -19.93
C ILE A 265 13.47 -0.18 -18.88
N SER A 266 13.41 1.09 -19.31
CA SER A 266 13.11 2.21 -18.42
C SER A 266 11.67 2.68 -18.63
N ILE A 267 10.97 2.99 -17.54
CA ILE A 267 9.55 3.32 -17.54
C ILE A 267 9.32 4.59 -16.74
N LYS A 268 8.60 5.55 -17.33
CA LYS A 268 8.19 6.79 -16.67
C LYS A 268 6.90 7.31 -17.28
N THR A 269 6.28 8.29 -16.67
CA THR A 269 5.12 8.98 -17.24
C THR A 269 5.53 10.31 -17.91
N ASP A 270 4.60 10.95 -18.63
CA ASP A 270 4.76 12.30 -19.14
C ASP A 270 4.86 13.35 -18.02
N HIS A 271 4.45 12.98 -16.78
CA HIS A 271 4.61 13.81 -15.59
C HIS A 271 5.94 13.59 -14.84
N TYR A 272 6.90 12.88 -15.42
CA TYR A 272 8.20 12.63 -14.77
C TYR A 272 8.91 13.91 -14.32
N TYR A 273 8.78 14.99 -15.08
CA TYR A 273 9.23 16.33 -14.71
C TYR A 273 8.07 17.28 -14.35
N GLY A 274 6.90 16.72 -14.04
CA GLY A 274 5.76 17.50 -13.59
C GLY A 274 6.05 18.22 -12.28
N GLY A 275 6.00 19.56 -12.30
CA GLY A 275 6.27 20.39 -11.14
C GLY A 275 7.74 20.68 -10.84
N GLY A 276 8.67 20.43 -11.78
CA GLY A 276 10.09 20.80 -11.69
C GLY A 276 11.04 19.60 -11.65
N PRO A 277 11.68 19.27 -10.52
CA PRO A 277 12.60 18.12 -10.42
C PRO A 277 11.92 16.80 -10.74
N ALA A 278 12.74 15.77 -11.05
CA ALA A 278 12.24 14.45 -11.40
C ALA A 278 11.33 13.83 -10.34
N ASN A 279 10.30 13.16 -10.78
CA ASN A 279 9.42 12.31 -10.00
C ASN A 279 9.91 10.85 -10.04
N VAL A 280 9.08 9.87 -9.65
CA VAL A 280 9.46 8.46 -9.66
C VAL A 280 9.47 7.88 -11.07
N ARG A 281 10.37 6.90 -11.29
CA ARG A 281 10.45 6.06 -12.47
C ARG A 281 10.73 4.61 -12.08
N ALA A 282 10.53 3.69 -13.01
CA ALA A 282 10.93 2.30 -12.85
C ALA A 282 12.00 1.90 -13.88
N GLU A 283 12.75 0.87 -13.54
CA GLU A 283 13.76 0.27 -14.40
C GLU A 283 13.76 -1.26 -14.24
N TYR A 284 13.84 -1.97 -15.33
CA TYR A 284 13.83 -3.42 -15.34
C TYR A 284 15.05 -3.94 -16.09
N ILE A 285 15.81 -4.84 -15.48
CA ILE A 285 16.92 -5.56 -16.12
C ILE A 285 16.44 -6.95 -16.51
N ALA A 286 16.37 -7.22 -17.80
CA ALA A 286 15.85 -8.46 -18.33
C ALA A 286 16.80 -9.66 -18.11
N LYS A 287 16.22 -10.84 -17.98
CA LYS A 287 16.84 -12.14 -18.21
C LYS A 287 16.64 -12.56 -19.67
N ASP A 288 17.16 -13.72 -20.10
CA ASP A 288 16.93 -14.22 -21.44
C ASP A 288 15.49 -14.79 -21.61
N GLY A 289 14.89 -14.51 -22.75
CA GLY A 289 13.62 -15.08 -23.18
C GLY A 289 12.36 -14.27 -22.81
N ILE A 290 11.22 -14.95 -22.85
CA ILE A 290 9.90 -14.34 -22.58
C ILE A 290 9.73 -14.15 -21.07
N GLN A 291 9.40 -12.94 -20.68
CA GLN A 291 9.19 -12.54 -19.28
C GLN A 291 8.15 -11.44 -19.17
N GLU A 292 7.55 -11.30 -18.00
CA GLU A 292 6.58 -10.25 -17.71
C GLU A 292 6.90 -9.58 -16.37
N TYR A 293 6.51 -8.31 -16.25
CA TYR A 293 6.77 -7.53 -15.05
C TYR A 293 5.72 -6.44 -14.88
N GLU A 294 5.26 -6.27 -13.64
CA GLU A 294 4.51 -5.11 -13.18
C GLU A 294 5.34 -4.35 -12.15
N SER A 295 5.58 -3.06 -12.37
CA SER A 295 6.25 -2.22 -11.38
C SER A 295 5.25 -1.79 -10.31
N PHE A 296 5.47 -2.19 -9.06
CA PHE A 296 4.53 -1.95 -7.96
C PHE A 296 4.48 -0.50 -7.45
N GLY A 297 5.42 0.35 -7.84
CA GLY A 297 5.36 1.78 -7.53
C GLY A 297 4.41 2.52 -8.47
N TRP A 298 3.30 3.01 -7.94
CA TRP A 298 2.37 3.77 -8.76
C TRP A 298 2.96 5.09 -9.26
N MET A 299 2.59 5.44 -10.47
CA MET A 299 2.94 6.68 -11.16
C MET A 299 1.66 7.37 -11.60
N ASN A 300 1.73 8.68 -11.86
CA ASN A 300 0.61 9.44 -12.38
C ASN A 300 0.95 10.03 -13.75
N GLY A 301 -0.02 10.15 -14.62
CA GLY A 301 0.16 10.78 -15.91
C GLY A 301 -1.00 10.55 -16.89
N HIS A 302 -0.86 11.12 -18.08
CA HIS A 302 -1.72 10.84 -19.26
C HIS A 302 -1.06 9.86 -20.22
N LYS A 303 0.27 9.67 -20.09
CA LYS A 303 1.05 8.79 -20.96
C LYS A 303 2.08 8.03 -20.12
N VAL A 304 2.28 6.76 -20.50
CA VAL A 304 3.39 5.96 -20.00
C VAL A 304 4.41 5.83 -21.12
N ILE A 305 5.68 6.06 -20.78
CA ILE A 305 6.79 6.08 -21.72
C ILE A 305 7.74 4.95 -21.36
N TYR A 306 7.86 3.97 -22.26
CA TYR A 306 8.82 2.89 -22.16
C TYR A 306 10.00 3.18 -23.08
N ILE A 307 11.21 3.04 -22.58
CA ILE A 307 12.45 3.06 -23.36
C ILE A 307 12.98 1.64 -23.39
N VAL A 308 12.98 1.02 -24.57
CA VAL A 308 13.20 -0.41 -24.76
C VAL A 308 14.33 -0.64 -25.76
N PRO A 309 15.29 -1.54 -25.49
CA PRO A 309 16.32 -1.91 -26.49
C PRO A 309 15.69 -2.38 -27.81
N GLN A 310 16.23 -1.97 -28.95
CA GLN A 310 15.66 -2.30 -30.28
C GLN A 310 15.53 -3.80 -30.53
N ARG A 311 16.43 -4.61 -29.94
CA ARG A 311 16.44 -6.06 -30.07
C ARG A 311 15.39 -6.77 -29.23
N ALA A 312 14.78 -6.08 -28.26
CA ALA A 312 13.72 -6.63 -27.44
C ALA A 312 12.37 -6.56 -28.18
N GLU A 313 11.62 -7.67 -28.17
CA GLU A 313 10.32 -7.77 -28.78
C GLU A 313 9.24 -7.56 -27.69
N ILE A 314 8.45 -6.51 -27.83
CA ILE A 314 7.31 -6.26 -26.96
C ILE A 314 6.14 -7.15 -27.39
N ILE A 315 5.69 -8.02 -26.48
CA ILE A 315 4.57 -8.92 -26.70
C ILE A 315 3.25 -8.26 -26.21
N GLU A 316 3.30 -7.59 -25.04
CA GLU A 316 2.13 -6.96 -24.43
C GLU A 316 2.54 -5.73 -23.62
N LEU A 317 1.72 -4.68 -23.67
CA LEU A 317 1.81 -3.49 -22.83
C LEU A 317 0.46 -3.21 -22.22
N LYS A 318 0.40 -3.15 -20.88
CA LYS A 318 -0.80 -2.83 -20.11
C LYS A 318 -0.46 -1.91 -18.94
N TYR A 319 -1.48 -1.46 -18.29
CA TYR A 319 -1.36 -0.79 -17.00
C TYR A 319 -2.45 -1.31 -16.06
N ARG A 320 -2.18 -1.28 -14.77
CA ARG A 320 -3.20 -1.42 -13.74
C ARG A 320 -3.53 -0.03 -13.21
N GLU A 321 -4.78 0.34 -13.23
CA GLU A 321 -5.26 1.55 -12.57
C GLU A 321 -5.68 1.22 -11.13
N THR A 322 -5.26 2.07 -10.18
CA THR A 322 -5.75 2.02 -8.81
C THR A 322 -6.12 3.43 -8.35
N SER A 323 -7.11 3.55 -7.48
CA SER A 323 -7.52 4.84 -6.91
C SER A 323 -8.03 4.67 -5.48
N TYR A 324 -8.31 5.78 -4.81
CA TYR A 324 -9.12 5.74 -3.60
C TYR A 324 -10.44 5.02 -3.90
N ASN A 325 -10.86 4.13 -2.98
CA ASN A 325 -12.06 3.31 -3.20
C ASN A 325 -13.33 4.12 -2.97
N THR A 326 -13.77 4.80 -4.01
CA THR A 326 -15.00 5.58 -4.07
C THR A 326 -15.56 5.54 -5.50
N ASP A 327 -16.79 6.00 -5.68
CA ASP A 327 -17.44 6.12 -6.97
C ASP A 327 -17.89 7.56 -7.23
N PHE A 328 -18.02 7.94 -8.51
CA PHE A 328 -18.62 9.20 -8.90
C PHE A 328 -20.14 9.11 -8.69
N ALA A 329 -20.65 9.86 -7.71
CA ALA A 329 -22.08 9.91 -7.36
C ALA A 329 -22.74 11.21 -7.83
N GLY A 330 -21.99 12.31 -7.90
CA GLY A 330 -22.50 13.59 -8.37
C GLY A 330 -22.60 13.67 -9.89
N SER A 331 -23.55 14.45 -10.37
CA SER A 331 -23.73 14.73 -11.79
C SER A 331 -24.01 16.20 -12.03
N PHE A 332 -23.52 16.72 -13.13
CA PHE A 332 -23.79 18.09 -13.58
C PHE A 332 -24.00 18.08 -15.10
N LYS A 333 -25.03 18.78 -15.55
CA LYS A 333 -25.30 18.98 -16.97
C LYS A 333 -25.96 20.34 -17.20
N CYS A 334 -25.48 21.07 -18.19
CA CYS A 334 -26.08 22.29 -18.64
C CYS A 334 -26.01 22.36 -20.18
N ASN A 335 -26.52 23.47 -20.78
CA ASN A 335 -26.53 23.69 -22.21
C ASN A 335 -25.17 24.15 -22.78
N ASP A 336 -24.18 24.42 -21.94
CA ASP A 336 -22.82 24.77 -22.36
C ASP A 336 -21.90 23.55 -22.19
N GLU A 337 -21.39 23.06 -23.31
CA GLU A 337 -20.53 21.88 -23.35
C GLU A 337 -19.16 22.08 -22.66
N PHE A 338 -18.71 23.35 -22.58
CA PHE A 338 -17.48 23.65 -21.83
C PHE A 338 -17.63 23.27 -20.36
N PHE A 339 -18.72 23.67 -19.69
CA PHE A 339 -18.95 23.34 -18.28
C PHE A 339 -19.22 21.87 -18.05
N ASN A 340 -19.88 21.17 -18.98
CA ASN A 340 -20.07 19.72 -18.91
C ASN A 340 -18.72 19.00 -18.89
N ARG A 341 -17.82 19.36 -19.83
CA ARG A 341 -16.45 18.79 -19.87
C ARG A 341 -15.59 19.22 -18.70
N PHE A 342 -15.75 20.46 -18.23
CA PHE A 342 -15.04 20.97 -17.07
C PHE A 342 -15.40 20.14 -15.81
N TRP A 343 -16.68 19.86 -15.58
CA TRP A 343 -17.15 18.99 -14.50
C TRP A 343 -16.50 17.61 -14.54
N GLU A 344 -16.50 16.96 -15.70
CA GLU A 344 -15.87 15.63 -15.86
C GLU A 344 -14.37 15.65 -15.54
N LYS A 345 -13.66 16.70 -15.97
CA LYS A 345 -12.24 16.86 -15.66
C LYS A 345 -12.00 17.18 -14.19
N ALA A 346 -12.79 18.05 -13.59
CA ALA A 346 -12.66 18.46 -12.20
C ALA A 346 -12.82 17.25 -11.25
N ARG A 347 -13.92 16.49 -11.39
CA ARG A 347 -14.13 15.29 -10.55
C ARG A 347 -13.04 14.20 -10.76
N ARG A 348 -12.49 14.09 -11.97
CA ARG A 348 -11.37 13.19 -12.25
C ARG A 348 -10.08 13.68 -11.58
N THR A 349 -9.81 14.98 -11.62
CA THR A 349 -8.68 15.59 -10.93
C THR A 349 -8.76 15.34 -9.44
N LEU A 350 -9.92 15.55 -8.83
CA LEU A 350 -10.16 15.24 -7.43
C LEU A 350 -9.82 13.77 -7.11
N LEU A 351 -10.28 12.81 -7.92
CA LEU A 351 -9.99 11.39 -7.67
C LEU A 351 -8.49 11.06 -7.74
N VAL A 352 -7.72 11.67 -8.66
CA VAL A 352 -6.28 11.39 -8.78
C VAL A 352 -5.44 12.10 -7.72
N THR A 353 -6.02 13.03 -6.95
CA THR A 353 -5.38 13.63 -5.77
C THR A 353 -5.81 12.97 -4.45
N MET A 354 -6.53 11.84 -4.53
CA MET A 354 -6.97 11.07 -3.37
C MET A 354 -6.25 9.72 -3.32
N ARG A 355 -5.66 9.41 -2.17
CA ARG A 355 -5.11 8.09 -1.86
C ARG A 355 -5.15 7.84 -0.36
N ASP A 356 -4.02 7.75 0.31
CA ASP A 356 -3.93 7.63 1.76
C ASP A 356 -4.29 8.94 2.49
N THR A 357 -4.08 10.04 1.82
CA THR A 357 -4.46 11.41 2.18
C THR A 357 -5.01 12.11 0.95
N TYR A 358 -5.62 13.27 1.14
CA TYR A 358 -5.69 14.24 0.05
C TYR A 358 -4.27 14.68 -0.34
N MET A 359 -4.04 14.98 -1.59
CA MET A 359 -2.70 15.32 -2.11
C MET A 359 -2.79 16.61 -2.94
N ASP A 360 -1.99 17.61 -2.59
CA ASP A 360 -1.80 18.81 -3.40
C ASP A 360 -1.50 18.51 -4.87
N CYS A 361 -0.80 17.44 -5.10
CA CYS A 361 -0.51 16.89 -6.42
C CYS A 361 -0.12 15.41 -6.33
N PRO A 362 -0.43 14.59 -7.36
CA PRO A 362 -0.09 13.17 -7.36
C PRO A 362 1.35 12.87 -7.77
N ASP A 363 2.15 13.87 -8.12
CA ASP A 363 3.47 13.72 -8.72
C ASP A 363 4.61 14.19 -7.83
N ARG A 364 4.65 15.50 -7.52
CA ARG A 364 5.82 16.17 -6.94
C ARG A 364 5.97 15.93 -5.43
N GLU A 365 4.88 16.04 -4.65
CA GLU A 365 4.89 16.05 -3.19
C GLU A 365 4.04 14.93 -2.59
N ARG A 366 2.89 14.65 -3.20
CA ARG A 366 1.89 13.68 -2.72
C ARG A 366 1.46 13.98 -1.29
N SER A 367 1.26 15.25 -0.98
CA SER A 367 1.25 15.77 0.38
C SER A 367 -0.07 16.40 0.76
N GLN A 368 -0.50 16.19 2.01
CA GLN A 368 -1.74 16.74 2.53
C GLN A 368 -1.50 18.16 3.05
N TRP A 369 -1.44 19.13 2.13
CA TRP A 369 -1.49 20.54 2.46
C TRP A 369 -2.90 20.93 2.85
N TRP A 370 -3.06 21.61 3.99
CA TRP A 370 -4.39 21.88 4.52
C TRP A 370 -5.19 22.88 3.70
N GLY A 371 -4.54 23.79 3.00
CA GLY A 371 -5.21 24.66 2.04
C GLY A 371 -5.85 23.89 0.89
N ASP A 372 -5.16 22.86 0.40
CA ASP A 372 -5.65 21.99 -0.67
C ASP A 372 -6.71 21.02 -0.14
N ALA A 373 -6.42 20.32 0.96
CA ALA A 373 -7.30 19.32 1.56
C ALA A 373 -8.69 19.88 1.92
N VAL A 374 -8.78 21.13 2.35
CA VAL A 374 -10.06 21.79 2.63
C VAL A 374 -10.92 21.90 1.40
N ASN A 375 -10.34 22.33 0.26
CA ASN A 375 -11.06 22.46 -1.00
C ASN A 375 -11.46 21.07 -1.53
N GLU A 376 -10.52 20.13 -1.59
CA GLU A 376 -10.75 18.76 -2.06
C GLU A 376 -11.84 18.06 -1.26
N SER A 377 -11.85 18.19 0.07
CA SER A 377 -12.89 17.62 0.92
C SER A 377 -14.26 18.21 0.66
N GLY A 378 -14.34 19.53 0.43
CA GLY A 378 -15.59 20.20 0.05
C GLY A 378 -16.13 19.70 -1.28
N GLU A 379 -15.26 19.47 -2.28
CA GLU A 379 -15.61 18.95 -3.59
C GLU A 379 -16.16 17.52 -3.54
N THR A 380 -15.70 16.68 -2.58
CA THR A 380 -16.16 15.29 -2.45
C THR A 380 -17.66 15.20 -2.20
N PHE A 381 -18.27 16.16 -1.49
CA PHE A 381 -19.72 16.18 -1.22
C PHE A 381 -20.57 16.31 -2.48
N TYR A 382 -20.02 16.92 -3.51
CA TYR A 382 -20.74 17.15 -4.76
C TYR A 382 -20.41 16.08 -5.82
N ALA A 383 -19.22 15.52 -5.77
CA ALA A 383 -18.69 14.68 -6.86
C ALA A 383 -18.70 13.19 -6.57
N LEU A 384 -18.52 12.78 -5.29
CA LEU A 384 -18.19 11.40 -4.91
C LEU A 384 -19.23 10.80 -3.96
N CYS A 385 -19.19 9.47 -3.81
CA CYS A 385 -20.05 8.78 -2.85
C CYS A 385 -19.54 8.95 -1.41
N PRO A 386 -20.37 8.64 -0.35
CA PRO A 386 -20.01 8.88 1.05
C PRO A 386 -18.73 8.18 1.53
N GLN A 387 -18.25 7.15 0.84
CA GLN A 387 -16.96 6.50 1.13
C GLN A 387 -15.81 7.51 1.13
N SER A 388 -15.88 8.55 0.30
CA SER A 388 -14.85 9.60 0.24
C SER A 388 -14.73 10.41 1.53
N HIS A 389 -15.82 10.52 2.31
CA HIS A 389 -15.83 11.25 3.58
C HIS A 389 -14.96 10.61 4.67
N LEU A 390 -14.65 9.31 4.54
CA LEU A 390 -13.70 8.64 5.44
C LEU A 390 -12.29 9.21 5.33
N LEU A 391 -11.90 9.66 4.12
CA LEU A 391 -10.61 10.33 3.92
C LEU A 391 -10.57 11.68 4.64
N THR A 392 -11.65 12.46 4.53
CA THR A 392 -11.86 13.69 5.30
C THR A 392 -11.73 13.46 6.80
N LYS A 393 -12.44 12.44 7.32
CA LYS A 393 -12.41 12.08 8.73
C LYS A 393 -11.01 11.68 9.20
N LYS A 394 -10.29 10.87 8.40
CA LYS A 394 -8.90 10.48 8.68
C LYS A 394 -7.99 11.71 8.75
N GLY A 395 -8.09 12.60 7.76
CA GLY A 395 -7.30 13.83 7.71
C GLY A 395 -7.50 14.71 8.95
N MET A 396 -8.73 14.81 9.46
CA MET A 396 -9.03 15.57 10.70
C MET A 396 -8.35 14.95 11.92
N TYR A 397 -8.39 13.62 12.07
CA TYR A 397 -7.69 12.95 13.17
C TYR A 397 -6.18 13.15 13.08
N GLU A 398 -5.61 13.13 11.88
CA GLU A 398 -4.20 13.42 11.66
C GLU A 398 -3.87 14.87 12.00
N LEU A 399 -4.69 15.85 11.63
CA LEU A 399 -4.46 17.25 11.98
C LEU A 399 -4.30 17.43 13.50
N ILE A 400 -5.21 16.82 14.27
CA ILE A 400 -5.18 16.89 15.73
C ILE A 400 -3.99 16.05 16.27
N GLY A 401 -3.79 14.85 15.77
CA GLY A 401 -2.75 13.95 16.25
C GLY A 401 -1.32 14.44 15.97
N TRP A 402 -1.14 15.30 14.97
CA TRP A 402 0.15 15.90 14.61
C TRP A 402 0.35 17.30 15.20
N GLN A 403 -0.53 17.78 16.07
CA GLN A 403 -0.37 19.04 16.80
C GLN A 403 1.00 19.05 17.51
N GLN A 404 1.67 20.20 17.50
CA GLN A 404 2.95 20.38 18.17
C GLN A 404 2.77 20.56 19.68
N GLU A 405 3.82 20.41 20.44
CA GLU A 405 3.81 20.52 21.91
C GLU A 405 3.37 21.89 22.41
N ASP A 406 3.62 22.94 21.64
CA ASP A 406 3.18 24.31 21.91
C ASP A 406 1.72 24.57 21.53
N GLY A 407 1.00 23.55 21.02
CA GLY A 407 -0.39 23.64 20.60
C GLY A 407 -0.57 24.15 19.18
N THR A 408 0.50 24.46 18.44
CA THR A 408 0.39 24.89 17.04
C THR A 408 0.09 23.73 16.10
N LEU A 409 -0.59 24.02 15.00
CA LEU A 409 -0.82 23.11 13.89
C LEU A 409 0.11 23.50 12.74
N TYR A 410 0.53 22.54 11.93
CA TYR A 410 1.34 22.83 10.76
C TYR A 410 0.90 22.02 9.54
N SER A 411 1.43 22.36 8.40
CA SER A 411 1.12 21.76 7.10
C SER A 411 2.41 21.64 6.29
N PRO A 412 2.60 20.57 5.50
CA PRO A 412 1.69 19.42 5.33
C PRO A 412 1.81 18.40 6.46
N ILE A 413 0.83 17.52 6.59
CA ILE A 413 0.85 16.38 7.51
C ILE A 413 0.25 15.13 6.84
N PRO A 414 0.76 13.93 7.18
CA PRO A 414 1.98 13.66 7.94
C PRO A 414 3.24 14.08 7.16
N SER A 415 4.23 14.63 7.84
CA SER A 415 5.50 15.00 7.21
C SER A 415 6.66 14.89 8.21
N SER A 416 7.81 14.41 7.75
CA SER A 416 9.01 14.30 8.58
C SER A 416 10.08 15.35 8.28
N ASN A 417 10.06 15.97 7.11
CA ASN A 417 11.06 16.93 6.68
C ASN A 417 10.53 18.35 6.44
N TRP A 418 9.31 18.59 6.87
CA TRP A 418 8.69 19.92 6.86
C TRP A 418 7.72 20.04 8.05
N ASN A 419 7.85 21.12 8.83
CA ASN A 419 7.09 21.30 10.07
C ASN A 419 6.78 22.78 10.36
N LYS A 420 6.55 23.58 9.33
CA LYS A 420 6.27 25.00 9.47
C LYS A 420 4.78 25.25 9.52
N GLU A 421 4.37 26.12 10.45
CA GLU A 421 3.05 26.70 10.46
C GLU A 421 2.83 27.57 9.22
N LEU A 422 1.64 27.46 8.64
CA LEU A 422 1.19 28.31 7.53
C LEU A 422 -0.15 28.93 7.92
N PRO A 423 -0.17 30.15 8.48
CA PRO A 423 -1.35 30.77 9.09
C PRO A 423 -2.60 30.80 8.19
N GLY A 424 -2.42 31.04 6.89
CA GLY A 424 -3.53 31.02 5.93
C GLY A 424 -4.16 29.62 5.77
N GLN A 425 -3.36 28.58 5.84
CA GLN A 425 -3.86 27.19 5.79
C GLN A 425 -4.50 26.77 7.12
N MET A 426 -4.04 27.32 8.23
CA MET A 426 -4.63 27.06 9.55
C MET A 426 -6.06 27.64 9.67
N LEU A 427 -6.30 28.83 9.11
CA LEU A 427 -7.67 29.37 9.04
C LEU A 427 -8.59 28.49 8.18
N ALA A 428 -8.10 27.98 7.06
CA ALA A 428 -8.84 27.02 6.24
C ALA A 428 -9.13 25.73 7.00
N SER A 429 -8.18 25.24 7.81
CA SER A 429 -8.32 24.03 8.62
C SER A 429 -9.40 24.14 9.70
N ILE A 430 -9.62 25.33 10.27
CA ILE A 430 -10.71 25.58 11.21
C ILE A 430 -12.08 25.38 10.52
N GLY A 431 -12.22 25.90 9.31
CA GLY A 431 -13.41 25.67 8.49
C GLY A 431 -13.64 24.19 8.19
N TYR A 432 -12.56 23.48 7.85
CA TYR A 432 -12.57 22.04 7.61
C TYR A 432 -13.02 21.22 8.83
N MET A 433 -12.49 21.54 10.02
CA MET A 433 -12.92 20.88 11.26
C MET A 433 -14.39 21.15 11.56
N ALA A 434 -14.91 22.37 11.32
CA ALA A 434 -16.31 22.69 11.48
C ALA A 434 -17.21 21.88 10.53
N PHE A 435 -16.83 21.74 9.26
CA PHE A 435 -17.53 20.88 8.29
C PHE A 435 -17.52 19.41 8.70
N GLY A 436 -16.40 18.89 9.13
CA GLY A 436 -16.28 17.50 9.58
C GLY A 436 -17.13 17.20 10.82
N ILE A 437 -17.24 18.14 11.76
CA ILE A 437 -18.12 18.02 12.92
C ILE A 437 -19.60 17.96 12.47
N ILE A 438 -20.01 18.77 11.50
CA ILE A 438 -21.37 18.76 10.95
C ILE A 438 -21.68 17.39 10.30
N ILE A 439 -20.75 16.83 9.53
CA ILE A 439 -20.92 15.49 8.92
C ILE A 439 -21.03 14.41 9.98
N PHE A 440 -20.15 14.44 11.00
CA PHE A 440 -20.16 13.48 12.08
C PHE A 440 -21.48 13.52 12.86
N ILE A 441 -22.01 14.70 13.13
CA ILE A 441 -23.32 14.89 13.76
C ILE A 441 -24.43 14.33 12.86
N GLN A 442 -24.43 14.63 11.56
CA GLN A 442 -25.45 14.14 10.63
C GLN A 442 -25.45 12.61 10.47
N GLU A 443 -24.29 11.97 10.49
CA GLU A 443 -24.18 10.51 10.43
C GLU A 443 -24.62 9.85 11.73
N THR A 444 -24.32 10.45 12.88
CA THR A 444 -24.71 9.94 14.22
C THR A 444 -26.21 10.02 14.46
N TYR A 445 -26.89 11.02 13.89
CA TYR A 445 -28.35 11.18 14.00
C TYR A 445 -29.14 10.40 12.92
N LYS A 446 -28.49 9.71 11.98
CA LYS A 446 -29.14 8.83 11.00
C LYS A 446 -29.14 7.34 11.42
N GLN A 447 -28.48 6.99 12.53
CA GLN A 447 -28.55 5.70 13.18
C GLN A 447 -29.56 5.75 14.35
#